data_d99b5f8734767d161b1491410b1237f9
#
_entry.id   d99b5f8734767d161b1491410b1237f9
#
_cell.length_a   1.000
_cell.length_b   1.000
_cell.length_c   1.000
_cell.angle_alpha   90.00
_cell.angle_beta   90.00
_cell.angle_gamma   90.00
#
_symmetry.space_group_name_H-M   'P 1'
#
loop_
_entity.id
_entity.type
_entity.pdbx_description
1 polymer ?
#
loop_
_entity_poly.entity_id
_entity_poly.type
_entity_poly.pdbx_seq_one_letter_code
_entity_poly.pdbx_strand_id
1 'polypeptide(L)'
;MDVIFHGVRGSTPTADHNFLKYGGSTTCTEILHDQFQIIFDAGTGFQDVAILKDRPTYLIFSHFHYDHIQGLPFNHQIFDPSNKVTISSGLVKADELREVFVRAFQPMYFPIPLVDTLKNLKFVEFDLIVKDLSDLCSLSTIKLNHPGGAAGYIVKKDDKKVCVFLDHEYGLEPVIDNELVNNAKDSDLIVWDGMFLDEELPPKKGWGHSSIEQGIAFSEKTSCKSLAIAHHAPSRNDEQLNEHSNNLTSDKVFFAYQGLSHSV
;
A
#
# COMPACT_ATOMS: atom_id res chain seq x y z
N MET A 1 -7.98 -11.60 -9.92
CA MET A 1 -7.42 -11.07 -8.65
C MET A 1 -8.30 -9.93 -8.21
N ASP A 2 -8.59 -9.84 -6.92
CA ASP A 2 -9.28 -8.69 -6.37
C ASP A 2 -8.30 -7.82 -5.60
N VAL A 3 -8.36 -6.51 -5.83
CA VAL A 3 -7.58 -5.53 -5.08
C VAL A 3 -8.53 -4.85 -4.10
N ILE A 4 -8.27 -5.04 -2.79
CA ILE A 4 -9.14 -4.57 -1.71
C ILE A 4 -8.41 -3.47 -0.94
N PHE A 5 -9.09 -2.34 -0.76
CA PHE A 5 -8.56 -1.17 -0.06
C PHE A 5 -9.08 -1.14 1.38
N HIS A 6 -8.31 -1.64 2.33
CA HIS A 6 -8.66 -1.64 3.75
C HIS A 6 -8.36 -0.29 4.42
N GLY A 7 -7.42 0.47 3.86
CA GLY A 7 -7.07 1.81 4.30
C GLY A 7 -6.52 2.64 3.17
N VAL A 8 -6.96 3.88 3.05
CA VAL A 8 -6.67 4.78 1.92
C VAL A 8 -6.17 6.16 2.35
N ARG A 9 -6.02 6.41 3.66
CA ARG A 9 -5.49 7.67 4.18
C ARG A 9 -3.97 7.64 4.30
N GLY A 10 -3.34 8.77 3.98
CA GLY A 10 -1.93 9.00 4.23
C GLY A 10 -1.67 9.69 5.57
N SER A 11 -0.45 9.55 6.06
CA SER A 11 0.15 10.19 7.23
C SER A 11 -0.52 9.89 8.58
N THR A 12 -1.84 9.97 8.70
CA THR A 12 -2.54 9.74 9.98
C THR A 12 -4.01 9.35 9.76
N PRO A 13 -4.59 8.50 10.61
CA PRO A 13 -6.00 8.19 10.51
C PRO A 13 -6.88 9.39 10.84
N THR A 14 -8.07 9.43 10.25
CA THR A 14 -9.09 10.45 10.50
C THR A 14 -10.34 9.81 11.10
N ALA A 15 -10.87 10.40 12.18
CA ALA A 15 -12.02 9.87 12.92
C ALA A 15 -13.15 10.91 13.03
N ASP A 16 -13.48 11.56 11.92
CA ASP A 16 -14.51 12.60 11.86
C ASP A 16 -15.60 12.20 10.86
N HIS A 17 -16.83 12.69 11.08
CA HIS A 17 -17.98 12.39 10.21
C HIS A 17 -17.84 12.84 8.76
N ASN A 18 -16.91 13.78 8.50
CA ASN A 18 -16.61 14.25 7.15
C ASN A 18 -15.69 13.32 6.35
N PHE A 19 -15.31 12.16 6.91
CA PHE A 19 -14.39 11.19 6.29
C PHE A 19 -14.99 9.77 6.18
N LEU A 20 -16.32 9.64 6.29
CA LEU A 20 -16.98 8.34 6.33
C LEU A 20 -17.09 7.68 4.95
N LYS A 21 -17.21 8.46 3.88
CA LYS A 21 -17.41 7.94 2.52
C LYS A 21 -16.13 7.29 1.97
N TYR A 22 -15.02 8.01 2.05
CA TYR A 22 -13.74 7.46 1.57
C TYR A 22 -13.01 6.66 2.65
N GLY A 23 -13.39 6.83 3.91
CA GLY A 23 -12.81 6.14 5.05
C GLY A 23 -11.64 6.88 5.69
N GLY A 24 -11.39 6.57 6.95
CA GLY A 24 -10.38 7.23 7.78
C GLY A 24 -9.16 6.38 8.09
N SER A 25 -9.14 5.10 7.71
CA SER A 25 -8.03 4.19 8.00
C SER A 25 -6.84 4.43 7.09
N THR A 26 -5.63 4.32 7.66
CA THR A 26 -4.37 4.51 6.92
C THR A 26 -4.00 3.27 6.13
N THR A 27 -3.02 3.42 5.27
CA THR A 27 -2.62 2.56 4.15
C THR A 27 -2.60 1.08 4.46
N CYS A 28 -3.47 0.34 3.78
CA CYS A 28 -3.45 -1.12 3.71
C CYS A 28 -4.17 -1.56 2.44
N THR A 29 -3.45 -2.19 1.53
CA THR A 29 -4.00 -2.69 0.25
C THR A 29 -3.77 -4.19 0.16
N GLU A 30 -4.82 -4.95 -0.13
CA GLU A 30 -4.75 -6.40 -0.28
C GLU A 30 -4.91 -6.79 -1.75
N ILE A 31 -4.10 -7.74 -2.22
CA ILE A 31 -4.34 -8.49 -3.45
C ILE A 31 -4.77 -9.90 -3.05
N LEU A 32 -6.04 -10.19 -3.29
CA LEU A 32 -6.66 -11.46 -2.97
C LEU A 32 -6.83 -12.33 -4.22
N HIS A 33 -6.38 -13.57 -4.10
CA HIS A 33 -6.55 -14.61 -5.11
C HIS A 33 -6.88 -15.94 -4.42
N ASP A 34 -7.50 -16.89 -5.13
CA ASP A 34 -7.87 -18.20 -4.56
C ASP A 34 -6.66 -19.00 -4.02
N GLN A 35 -5.46 -18.73 -4.50
CA GLN A 35 -4.24 -19.44 -4.15
C GLN A 35 -3.31 -18.70 -3.21
N PHE A 36 -3.47 -17.37 -3.02
CA PHE A 36 -2.61 -16.54 -2.17
C PHE A 36 -3.32 -15.27 -1.70
N GLN A 37 -2.80 -14.71 -0.63
CA GLN A 37 -3.17 -13.42 -0.09
C GLN A 37 -1.89 -12.58 0.07
N ILE A 38 -1.81 -11.44 -0.61
CA ILE A 38 -0.71 -10.48 -0.46
C ILE A 38 -1.30 -9.18 0.09
N ILE A 39 -0.76 -8.70 1.20
CA ILE A 39 -1.17 -7.47 1.86
C ILE A 39 0.01 -6.51 1.82
N PHE A 40 -0.20 -5.33 1.28
CA PHE A 40 0.78 -4.25 1.28
C PHE A 40 0.44 -3.28 2.39
N ASP A 41 1.39 -3.14 3.32
CA ASP A 41 1.36 -2.31 4.51
C ASP A 41 0.28 -2.69 5.55
N ALA A 42 0.56 -2.33 6.79
CA ALA A 42 -0.29 -2.54 7.95
C ALA A 42 -0.58 -1.22 8.68
N GLY A 43 -1.06 -0.22 7.93
CA GLY A 43 -1.68 0.96 8.52
C GLY A 43 -2.93 0.57 9.30
N THR A 44 -3.68 1.54 9.81
CA THR A 44 -4.87 1.23 10.64
C THR A 44 -5.92 0.42 9.90
N GLY A 45 -5.94 0.44 8.55
CA GLY A 45 -6.79 -0.43 7.73
C GLY A 45 -6.51 -1.93 7.91
N PHE A 46 -5.32 -2.32 8.34
CA PHE A 46 -4.96 -3.72 8.56
C PHE A 46 -5.79 -4.40 9.65
N GLN A 47 -6.35 -3.66 10.61
CA GLN A 47 -7.19 -4.21 11.68
C GLN A 47 -8.41 -4.97 11.12
N ASP A 48 -8.90 -4.61 9.94
CA ASP A 48 -10.09 -5.18 9.31
C ASP A 48 -9.77 -6.32 8.32
N VAL A 49 -8.48 -6.60 8.08
CA VAL A 49 -8.04 -7.66 7.15
C VAL A 49 -8.28 -9.04 7.76
N ALA A 50 -9.00 -9.90 7.05
CA ALA A 50 -9.15 -11.30 7.42
C ALA A 50 -7.90 -12.09 7.00
N ILE A 51 -7.25 -12.78 7.97
CA ILE A 51 -6.12 -13.67 7.69
C ILE A 51 -6.66 -15.04 7.28
N LEU A 52 -6.40 -15.45 6.05
CA LEU A 52 -6.95 -16.67 5.49
C LEU A 52 -6.10 -17.91 5.86
N LYS A 53 -6.77 -19.01 6.25
CA LYS A 53 -6.09 -20.25 6.69
C LYS A 53 -5.87 -21.26 5.58
N ASP A 54 -6.59 -21.11 4.48
CA ASP A 54 -6.61 -22.04 3.33
C ASP A 54 -5.56 -21.71 2.27
N ARG A 55 -4.85 -20.61 2.44
CA ARG A 55 -3.80 -20.14 1.52
C ARG A 55 -2.69 -19.39 2.26
N PRO A 56 -1.48 -19.24 1.67
CA PRO A 56 -0.43 -18.45 2.27
C PRO A 56 -0.79 -16.96 2.31
N THR A 57 -0.49 -16.32 3.44
CA THR A 57 -0.65 -14.87 3.65
C THR A 57 0.73 -14.22 3.76
N TYR A 58 0.96 -13.23 2.90
CA TYR A 58 2.16 -12.40 2.88
C TYR A 58 1.82 -10.98 3.22
N LEU A 59 2.46 -10.42 4.24
CA LEU A 59 2.38 -9.00 4.60
C LEU A 59 3.69 -8.34 4.21
N ILE A 60 3.64 -7.43 3.25
CA ILE A 60 4.83 -6.85 2.62
C ILE A 60 4.80 -5.33 2.82
N PHE A 61 5.85 -4.80 3.45
CA PHE A 61 5.95 -3.38 3.78
C PHE A 61 6.66 -2.59 2.70
N SER A 62 6.04 -1.49 2.28
CA SER A 62 6.64 -0.51 1.39
C SER A 62 7.75 0.27 2.11
N HIS A 63 7.46 0.75 3.31
CA HIS A 63 8.37 1.42 4.22
C HIS A 63 7.80 1.43 5.65
N PHE A 64 8.39 2.22 6.58
CA PHE A 64 8.10 2.08 8.01
C PHE A 64 7.60 3.36 8.69
N HIS A 65 7.00 4.29 7.94
CA HIS A 65 6.26 5.39 8.55
C HIS A 65 5.05 4.85 9.32
N TYR A 66 4.62 5.58 10.34
CA TYR A 66 3.60 5.10 11.28
C TYR A 66 2.29 4.71 10.61
N ASP A 67 1.86 5.46 9.61
CA ASP A 67 0.62 5.19 8.86
C ASP A 67 0.68 3.92 7.99
N HIS A 68 1.85 3.30 7.87
CA HIS A 68 2.05 2.00 7.20
C HIS A 68 2.26 0.83 8.16
N ILE A 69 2.52 1.08 9.45
CA ILE A 69 2.85 -0.01 10.40
C ILE A 69 1.94 -0.04 11.63
N GLN A 70 1.30 1.07 12.00
CA GLN A 70 0.64 1.23 13.30
C GLN A 70 -0.57 0.30 13.51
N GLY A 71 -1.18 -0.21 12.44
CA GLY A 71 -2.32 -1.13 12.52
C GLY A 71 -1.94 -2.57 12.82
N LEU A 72 -0.67 -2.96 12.64
CA LEU A 72 -0.22 -4.33 12.83
C LEU A 72 -0.70 -4.95 14.16
N PRO A 73 -0.49 -4.31 15.33
CA PRO A 73 -0.85 -4.90 16.61
C PRO A 73 -2.35 -4.90 16.92
N PHE A 74 -3.18 -4.29 16.06
CA PHE A 74 -4.62 -4.16 16.30
C PHE A 74 -5.47 -5.11 15.46
N ASN A 75 -4.88 -5.91 14.58
CA ASN A 75 -5.58 -7.00 13.93
C ASN A 75 -5.67 -8.20 14.91
N HIS A 76 -6.89 -8.52 15.35
CA HIS A 76 -7.10 -9.60 16.34
C HIS A 76 -6.64 -10.96 15.84
N GLN A 77 -6.64 -11.18 14.55
CA GLN A 77 -6.34 -12.50 13.98
C GLN A 77 -4.85 -12.86 14.03
N ILE A 78 -3.94 -11.87 14.13
CA ILE A 78 -2.52 -12.18 14.30
C ILE A 78 -2.20 -12.81 15.67
N PHE A 79 -3.10 -12.70 16.65
CA PHE A 79 -2.95 -13.33 17.96
C PHE A 79 -3.41 -14.79 18.00
N ASP A 80 -4.10 -15.26 16.95
CA ASP A 80 -4.38 -16.69 16.78
C ASP A 80 -3.12 -17.39 16.23
N PRO A 81 -2.46 -18.27 16.98
CA PRO A 81 -1.22 -18.92 16.54
C PRO A 81 -1.41 -19.86 15.32
N SER A 82 -2.64 -20.18 14.95
CA SER A 82 -2.96 -20.93 13.74
C SER A 82 -2.89 -20.08 12.47
N ASN A 83 -3.04 -18.77 12.58
CA ASN A 83 -2.89 -17.83 11.47
C ASN A 83 -1.41 -17.56 11.22
N LYS A 84 -0.88 -18.06 10.09
CA LYS A 84 0.52 -17.87 9.72
C LYS A 84 0.64 -16.68 8.78
N VAL A 85 1.47 -15.71 9.16
CA VAL A 85 1.75 -14.53 8.34
C VAL A 85 3.24 -14.45 8.07
N THR A 86 3.61 -14.46 6.78
CA THR A 86 4.98 -14.25 6.34
C THR A 86 5.19 -12.76 6.06
N ILE A 87 6.15 -12.15 6.74
CA ILE A 87 6.40 -10.69 6.71
C ILE A 87 7.70 -10.41 5.98
N SER A 88 7.68 -9.43 5.08
CA SER A 88 8.86 -9.01 4.33
C SER A 88 8.80 -7.54 3.91
N SER A 89 9.89 -7.06 3.31
CA SER A 89 9.98 -5.77 2.64
C SER A 89 10.97 -5.85 1.49
N GLY A 90 10.68 -5.19 0.37
CA GLY A 90 11.64 -4.97 -0.71
C GLY A 90 12.67 -3.87 -0.42
N LEU A 91 12.54 -3.19 0.73
CA LEU A 91 13.39 -2.05 1.10
C LEU A 91 14.59 -2.45 1.96
N VAL A 92 14.39 -3.37 2.88
CA VAL A 92 15.41 -3.79 3.88
C VAL A 92 15.46 -5.30 4.02
N LYS A 93 16.55 -5.82 4.63
CA LYS A 93 16.71 -7.24 4.94
C LYS A 93 15.79 -7.69 6.08
N ALA A 94 15.54 -8.99 6.16
CA ALA A 94 14.63 -9.60 7.14
C ALA A 94 15.00 -9.28 8.61
N ASP A 95 16.28 -9.31 8.95
CA ASP A 95 16.75 -9.00 10.31
C ASP A 95 16.55 -7.52 10.66
N GLU A 96 16.79 -6.62 9.72
CA GLU A 96 16.57 -5.18 9.88
C GLU A 96 15.06 -4.88 9.99
N LEU A 97 14.25 -5.50 9.13
CA LEU A 97 12.79 -5.43 9.19
C LEU A 97 12.28 -5.86 10.56
N ARG A 98 12.74 -7.01 11.05
CA ARG A 98 12.37 -7.52 12.37
C ARG A 98 12.73 -6.52 13.48
N GLU A 99 13.92 -5.92 13.42
CA GLU A 99 14.38 -4.95 14.40
C GLU A 99 13.53 -3.67 14.41
N VAL A 100 13.07 -3.19 13.24
CA VAL A 100 12.13 -2.06 13.15
C VAL A 100 10.87 -2.36 13.98
N PHE A 101 10.27 -3.54 13.82
CA PHE A 101 9.05 -3.91 14.54
C PHE A 101 9.29 -4.20 16.03
N VAL A 102 10.45 -4.75 16.39
CA VAL A 102 10.85 -4.88 17.80
C VAL A 102 10.92 -3.52 18.49
N ARG A 103 11.48 -2.51 17.82
CA ARG A 103 11.57 -1.14 18.36
C ARG A 103 10.22 -0.45 18.39
N ALA A 104 9.42 -0.55 17.33
CA ALA A 104 8.13 0.12 17.22
C ALA A 104 7.11 -0.42 18.25
N PHE A 105 7.16 -1.73 18.56
CA PHE A 105 6.17 -2.40 19.42
C PHE A 105 6.80 -3.05 20.65
N GLN A 106 7.69 -2.35 21.31
CA GLN A 106 8.24 -2.72 22.61
C GLN A 106 7.40 -2.15 23.78
N PRO A 107 7.55 -2.67 25.02
CA PRO A 107 6.71 -2.28 26.16
C PRO A 107 6.66 -0.80 26.51
N MET A 108 7.61 0.00 26.04
CA MET A 108 7.55 1.46 26.21
C MET A 108 6.45 2.11 25.33
N TYR A 109 6.13 1.54 24.17
CA TYR A 109 5.20 2.06 23.18
C TYR A 109 3.96 1.17 22.99
N PHE A 110 4.07 -0.11 23.33
CA PHE A 110 3.00 -1.10 23.20
C PHE A 110 3.00 -2.05 24.41
N PRO A 111 1.84 -2.53 24.91
CA PRO A 111 1.77 -3.27 26.20
C PRO A 111 2.61 -4.55 26.29
N ILE A 112 2.92 -5.16 25.14
CA ILE A 112 3.70 -6.41 25.06
C ILE A 112 4.83 -6.27 24.04
N PRO A 113 5.93 -7.05 24.16
CA PRO A 113 6.93 -7.17 23.09
C PRO A 113 6.34 -7.98 21.93
N LEU A 114 5.63 -7.30 21.02
CA LEU A 114 4.75 -7.92 20.03
C LEU A 114 5.46 -9.01 19.23
N VAL A 115 6.60 -8.68 18.62
CA VAL A 115 7.36 -9.58 17.73
C VAL A 115 7.87 -10.82 18.46
N ASP A 116 8.29 -10.65 19.71
CA ASP A 116 8.78 -11.77 20.52
C ASP A 116 7.65 -12.65 21.05
N THR A 117 6.45 -12.09 21.17
CA THR A 117 5.25 -12.79 21.64
C THR A 117 4.61 -13.60 20.52
N LEU A 118 4.49 -13.05 19.31
CA LEU A 118 3.76 -13.66 18.20
C LEU A 118 4.69 -14.54 17.33
N LYS A 119 4.78 -15.83 17.65
CA LYS A 119 5.63 -16.80 16.92
C LYS A 119 5.09 -17.24 15.55
N ASN A 120 3.87 -16.88 15.23
CA ASN A 120 3.22 -17.10 13.94
C ASN A 120 3.54 -16.01 12.90
N LEU A 121 4.18 -14.91 13.30
CA LEU A 121 4.73 -13.89 12.40
C LEU A 121 6.15 -14.30 12.01
N LYS A 122 6.37 -14.59 10.73
CA LYS A 122 7.67 -15.04 10.22
C LYS A 122 8.30 -13.96 9.33
N PHE A 123 9.38 -13.35 9.78
CA PHE A 123 10.16 -12.39 9.00
C PHE A 123 11.13 -13.12 8.06
N VAL A 124 11.07 -12.78 6.77
CA VAL A 124 11.89 -13.42 5.72
C VAL A 124 12.42 -12.39 4.72
N GLU A 125 13.49 -12.78 4.01
CA GLU A 125 13.98 -12.00 2.86
C GLU A 125 12.92 -11.94 1.76
N PHE A 126 12.84 -10.80 1.06
CA PHE A 126 11.86 -10.59 -0.01
C PHE A 126 11.98 -11.64 -1.12
N ASP A 127 13.21 -12.02 -1.49
CA ASP A 127 13.47 -13.04 -2.51
C ASP A 127 12.88 -14.42 -2.17
N LEU A 128 12.71 -14.73 -0.87
CA LEU A 128 12.05 -15.96 -0.45
C LEU A 128 10.55 -15.93 -0.77
N ILE A 129 9.88 -14.78 -0.56
CA ILE A 129 8.47 -14.62 -0.96
C ILE A 129 8.33 -14.70 -2.48
N VAL A 130 9.21 -14.02 -3.23
CA VAL A 130 9.22 -14.11 -4.70
C VAL A 130 9.35 -15.55 -5.17
N LYS A 131 10.23 -16.33 -4.53
CA LYS A 131 10.41 -17.74 -4.83
C LYS A 131 9.18 -18.59 -4.45
N ASP A 132 8.61 -18.38 -3.26
CA ASP A 132 7.43 -19.09 -2.79
C ASP A 132 6.21 -18.86 -3.70
N LEU A 133 6.11 -17.65 -4.28
CA LEU A 133 5.04 -17.27 -5.18
C LEU A 133 5.30 -17.62 -6.65
N SER A 134 6.50 -18.08 -7.03
CA SER A 134 6.94 -18.20 -8.44
C SER A 134 6.04 -19.07 -9.32
N ASP A 135 5.40 -20.10 -8.76
CA ASP A 135 4.45 -20.97 -9.47
C ASP A 135 3.01 -20.40 -9.49
N LEU A 136 2.74 -19.34 -8.74
CA LEU A 136 1.42 -18.75 -8.56
C LEU A 136 1.29 -17.40 -9.25
N CYS A 137 2.25 -16.52 -9.04
CA CYS A 137 2.32 -15.19 -9.63
C CYS A 137 3.76 -14.68 -9.67
N SER A 138 4.01 -13.62 -10.43
CA SER A 138 5.27 -12.87 -10.37
C SER A 138 5.08 -11.68 -9.43
N LEU A 139 5.99 -11.55 -8.47
CA LEU A 139 6.09 -10.40 -7.57
C LEU A 139 7.44 -9.73 -7.76
N SER A 140 7.45 -8.43 -7.93
CA SER A 140 8.69 -7.64 -8.01
C SER A 140 8.54 -6.32 -7.26
N THR A 141 9.68 -5.72 -6.92
CA THR A 141 9.74 -4.43 -6.23
C THR A 141 10.47 -3.39 -7.09
N ILE A 142 10.18 -2.12 -6.85
CA ILE A 142 10.81 -0.96 -7.48
C ILE A 142 11.03 0.12 -6.43
N LYS A 143 12.16 0.84 -6.53
CA LYS A 143 12.43 1.97 -5.63
C LYS A 143 11.47 3.13 -5.91
N LEU A 144 11.01 3.78 -4.85
CA LEU A 144 10.20 5.00 -4.89
C LEU A 144 10.98 6.18 -4.29
N ASN A 145 10.62 7.39 -4.71
CA ASN A 145 11.16 8.64 -4.17
C ASN A 145 10.39 9.05 -2.93
N HIS A 146 10.90 8.71 -1.76
CA HIS A 146 10.28 9.04 -0.48
C HIS A 146 11.34 9.24 0.60
N PRO A 147 11.15 10.18 1.57
CA PRO A 147 12.07 10.34 2.68
C PRO A 147 12.26 9.05 3.49
N GLY A 148 13.50 8.64 3.71
CA GLY A 148 13.82 7.35 4.33
C GLY A 148 13.79 6.15 3.36
N GLY A 149 13.32 6.35 2.13
CA GLY A 149 13.14 5.30 1.12
C GLY A 149 11.78 4.62 1.22
N ALA A 150 11.24 4.21 0.06
CA ALA A 150 10.06 3.36 -0.05
C ALA A 150 10.19 2.41 -1.23
N ALA A 151 9.43 1.32 -1.18
CA ALA A 151 9.35 0.30 -2.23
C ALA A 151 7.93 0.24 -2.81
N GLY A 152 7.81 0.37 -4.13
CA GLY A 152 6.61 0.01 -4.86
C GLY A 152 6.60 -1.47 -5.23
N TYR A 153 5.43 -2.02 -5.49
CA TYR A 153 5.27 -3.44 -5.79
C TYR A 153 4.47 -3.67 -7.07
N ILE A 154 4.86 -4.71 -7.79
CA ILE A 154 4.21 -5.12 -9.04
C ILE A 154 3.89 -6.60 -8.93
N VAL A 155 2.60 -6.93 -9.06
CA VAL A 155 2.10 -8.31 -9.06
C VAL A 155 1.55 -8.63 -10.45
N LYS A 156 2.01 -9.77 -11.01
CA LYS A 156 1.49 -10.27 -12.29
C LYS A 156 0.99 -11.70 -12.09
N LYS A 157 -0.25 -11.95 -12.49
CA LYS A 157 -0.88 -13.26 -12.50
C LYS A 157 -1.59 -13.46 -13.83
N ASP A 158 -1.21 -14.49 -14.55
CA ASP A 158 -1.66 -14.75 -15.91
C ASP A 158 -1.38 -13.50 -16.82
N ASP A 159 -2.39 -12.92 -17.46
CA ASP A 159 -2.31 -11.72 -18.27
C ASP A 159 -2.60 -10.43 -17.49
N LYS A 160 -2.77 -10.52 -16.17
CA LYS A 160 -3.13 -9.41 -15.29
C LYS A 160 -1.93 -8.80 -14.58
N LYS A 161 -1.90 -7.48 -14.46
CA LYS A 161 -0.83 -6.73 -13.80
C LYS A 161 -1.38 -5.62 -12.91
N VAL A 162 -1.01 -5.67 -11.64
CA VAL A 162 -1.30 -4.65 -10.62
C VAL A 162 -0.01 -4.01 -10.15
N CYS A 163 0.03 -2.68 -10.13
CA CYS A 163 1.13 -1.89 -9.61
C CYS A 163 0.64 -1.09 -8.39
N VAL A 164 1.38 -1.15 -7.28
CA VAL A 164 1.10 -0.39 -6.06
C VAL A 164 2.26 0.59 -5.83
N PHE A 165 2.02 1.88 -6.07
CA PHE A 165 2.98 2.97 -6.01
C PHE A 165 2.46 4.06 -5.07
N LEU A 166 2.52 3.78 -3.78
CA LEU A 166 2.18 4.73 -2.72
C LEU A 166 3.46 5.30 -2.11
N ASP A 167 3.38 6.52 -1.60
CA ASP A 167 4.54 7.22 -1.03
C ASP A 167 5.68 7.40 -2.06
N HIS A 168 5.32 8.12 -3.12
CA HIS A 168 6.22 8.45 -4.22
C HIS A 168 6.09 9.91 -4.62
N GLU A 169 7.20 10.64 -4.65
CA GLU A 169 7.27 11.99 -5.20
C GLU A 169 7.68 11.92 -6.68
N TYR A 170 6.68 11.99 -7.56
CA TYR A 170 6.88 11.98 -9.00
C TYR A 170 7.49 13.30 -9.48
N GLY A 171 8.51 13.23 -10.34
CA GLY A 171 9.22 14.40 -10.85
C GLY A 171 10.48 14.77 -10.05
N LEU A 172 10.77 14.07 -8.96
CA LEU A 172 11.97 14.32 -8.16
C LEU A 172 13.24 13.71 -8.78
N GLU A 173 13.18 12.43 -9.15
CA GLU A 173 14.27 11.69 -9.78
C GLU A 173 13.82 11.05 -11.11
N PRO A 174 14.16 11.66 -12.27
CA PRO A 174 13.68 11.17 -13.56
C PRO A 174 14.06 9.72 -13.91
N VAL A 175 15.14 9.19 -13.33
CA VAL A 175 15.54 7.79 -13.53
C VAL A 175 14.51 6.86 -12.91
N ILE A 176 14.12 7.12 -11.67
CA ILE A 176 13.09 6.33 -10.95
C ILE A 176 11.74 6.47 -11.65
N ASP A 177 11.34 7.69 -12.03
CA ASP A 177 10.07 7.91 -12.73
C ASP A 177 9.98 7.16 -14.06
N ASN A 178 11.09 7.10 -14.82
CA ASN A 178 11.14 6.34 -16.05
C ASN A 178 11.07 4.82 -15.82
N GLU A 179 11.68 4.32 -14.77
CA GLU A 179 11.56 2.92 -14.37
C GLU A 179 10.11 2.59 -13.98
N LEU A 180 9.43 3.46 -13.20
CA LEU A 180 8.02 3.31 -12.87
C LEU A 180 7.16 3.24 -14.13
N VAL A 181 7.33 4.19 -15.07
CA VAL A 181 6.60 4.21 -16.34
C VAL A 181 6.80 2.90 -17.10
N ASN A 182 8.05 2.44 -17.24
CA ASN A 182 8.35 1.22 -18.00
C ASN A 182 7.74 -0.03 -17.38
N ASN A 183 7.75 -0.12 -16.05
CA ASN A 183 7.18 -1.26 -15.34
C ASN A 183 5.64 -1.24 -15.30
N ALA A 184 5.05 -0.04 -15.28
CA ALA A 184 3.60 0.14 -15.23
C ALA A 184 2.89 0.11 -16.60
N LYS A 185 3.63 0.06 -17.73
CA LYS A 185 3.01 -0.02 -19.07
C LYS A 185 1.98 -1.14 -19.17
N ASP A 186 0.81 -0.80 -19.71
CA ASP A 186 -0.29 -1.73 -19.95
C ASP A 186 -0.76 -2.48 -18.70
N SER A 187 -0.64 -1.87 -17.51
CA SER A 187 -1.18 -2.43 -16.28
C SER A 187 -2.70 -2.47 -16.30
N ASP A 188 -3.27 -3.49 -15.67
CA ASP A 188 -4.71 -3.55 -15.45
C ASP A 188 -5.14 -2.57 -14.37
N LEU A 189 -4.34 -2.42 -13.30
CA LEU A 189 -4.56 -1.44 -12.24
C LEU A 189 -3.23 -0.83 -11.76
N ILE A 190 -3.24 0.48 -11.58
CA ILE A 190 -2.23 1.21 -10.82
C ILE A 190 -2.90 1.81 -9.58
N VAL A 191 -2.35 1.55 -8.40
CA VAL A 191 -2.67 2.25 -7.14
C VAL A 191 -1.66 3.36 -6.98
N TRP A 192 -2.14 4.60 -6.91
CA TRP A 192 -1.33 5.82 -6.99
C TRP A 192 -1.47 6.68 -5.74
N ASP A 193 -0.36 7.29 -5.32
CA ASP A 193 -0.32 8.31 -4.28
C ASP A 193 -0.96 9.62 -4.76
N GLY A 194 -2.16 9.90 -4.29
CA GLY A 194 -2.90 11.12 -4.59
C GLY A 194 -3.02 12.07 -3.39
N MET A 195 -1.95 12.20 -2.60
CA MET A 195 -1.93 13.03 -1.40
C MET A 195 -2.25 14.49 -1.71
N PHE A 196 -1.67 15.04 -2.78
CA PHE A 196 -1.71 16.46 -3.09
C PHE A 196 -2.46 16.77 -4.39
N LEU A 197 -2.68 18.07 -4.62
CA LEU A 197 -3.00 18.65 -5.92
C LEU A 197 -1.71 19.29 -6.49
N ASP A 198 -1.65 19.49 -7.81
CA ASP A 198 -0.47 20.11 -8.44
C ASP A 198 -0.12 21.47 -7.83
N GLU A 199 -1.12 22.28 -7.50
CA GLU A 199 -0.95 23.58 -6.86
C GLU A 199 -0.38 23.52 -5.44
N GLU A 200 -0.54 22.38 -4.75
CA GLU A 200 -0.05 22.14 -3.40
C GLU A 200 1.41 21.64 -3.36
N LEU A 201 1.96 21.16 -4.50
CA LEU A 201 3.29 20.56 -4.56
C LEU A 201 4.47 21.53 -4.29
N PRO A 202 4.47 22.78 -4.80
CA PRO A 202 5.67 23.61 -4.70
C PRO A 202 6.25 23.77 -3.28
N PRO A 203 5.45 24.04 -2.23
CA PRO A 203 5.97 24.12 -0.85
C PRO A 203 6.25 22.75 -0.21
N LYS A 204 5.88 21.63 -0.87
CA LYS A 204 5.95 20.28 -0.33
C LYS A 204 6.99 19.42 -1.04
N LYS A 205 7.85 20.03 -1.84
CA LYS A 205 8.96 19.32 -2.50
C LYS A 205 9.86 18.65 -1.47
N GLY A 206 10.14 17.35 -1.69
CA GLY A 206 10.90 16.53 -0.76
C GLY A 206 10.07 15.88 0.35
N TRP A 207 8.72 16.02 0.30
CA TRP A 207 7.84 15.36 1.25
C TRP A 207 7.51 13.90 0.86
N GLY A 208 7.82 13.52 -0.38
CA GLY A 208 7.72 12.13 -0.83
C GLY A 208 6.35 11.71 -1.36
N HIS A 209 5.53 12.66 -1.81
CA HIS A 209 4.18 12.39 -2.31
C HIS A 209 3.90 13.08 -3.64
N SER A 210 2.93 12.51 -4.37
CA SER A 210 2.49 12.98 -5.67
C SER A 210 1.14 13.71 -5.62
N SER A 211 0.74 14.28 -6.76
CA SER A 211 -0.58 14.84 -6.96
C SER A 211 -1.53 13.88 -7.66
N ILE A 212 -2.83 14.19 -7.56
CA ILE A 212 -3.91 13.54 -8.30
C ILE A 212 -3.68 13.72 -9.81
N GLU A 213 -3.33 14.93 -10.24
CA GLU A 213 -3.11 15.28 -11.65
C GLU A 213 -1.90 14.54 -12.24
N GLN A 214 -0.82 14.42 -11.46
CA GLN A 214 0.34 13.60 -11.84
C GLN A 214 -0.05 12.13 -12.04
N GLY A 215 -0.92 11.58 -11.17
CA GLY A 215 -1.44 10.24 -11.32
C GLY A 215 -2.24 10.06 -12.61
N ILE A 216 -3.12 11.00 -12.94
CA ILE A 216 -3.90 11.00 -14.19
C ILE A 216 -2.95 11.02 -15.39
N ALA A 217 -1.98 11.94 -15.44
CA ALA A 217 -0.99 12.01 -16.51
C ALA A 217 -0.13 10.73 -16.61
N PHE A 218 0.24 10.14 -15.45
CA PHE A 218 0.97 8.87 -15.39
C PHE A 218 0.15 7.72 -16.00
N SER A 219 -1.16 7.68 -15.71
CA SER A 219 -2.06 6.66 -16.25
C SER A 219 -2.19 6.72 -17.77
N GLU A 220 -2.15 7.91 -18.35
CA GLU A 220 -2.13 8.12 -19.82
C GLU A 220 -0.80 7.65 -20.42
N LYS A 221 0.31 8.06 -19.79
CA LYS A 221 1.66 7.72 -20.23
C LYS A 221 1.93 6.20 -20.20
N THR A 222 1.34 5.49 -19.25
CA THR A 222 1.49 4.04 -19.10
C THR A 222 0.45 3.22 -19.85
N SER A 223 -0.61 3.86 -20.37
CA SER A 223 -1.76 3.19 -21.00
C SER A 223 -2.41 2.15 -20.08
N CYS A 224 -2.41 2.38 -18.77
CA CYS A 224 -3.06 1.47 -17.82
C CYS A 224 -4.58 1.45 -18.04
N LYS A 225 -5.22 0.31 -17.72
CA LYS A 225 -6.68 0.15 -17.86
C LYS A 225 -7.44 0.86 -16.76
N SER A 226 -6.90 0.86 -15.54
CA SER A 226 -7.51 1.52 -14.37
C SER A 226 -6.45 2.20 -13.51
N LEU A 227 -6.81 3.34 -12.90
CA LEU A 227 -6.03 4.08 -11.94
C LEU A 227 -6.85 4.30 -10.67
N ALA A 228 -6.41 3.74 -9.56
CA ALA A 228 -6.95 4.01 -8.24
C ALA A 228 -6.13 5.10 -7.55
N ILE A 229 -6.73 6.25 -7.31
CA ILE A 229 -6.13 7.31 -6.48
C ILE A 229 -6.39 6.95 -5.03
N ALA A 230 -5.32 6.77 -4.25
CA ALA A 230 -5.33 6.43 -2.83
C ALA A 230 -4.38 7.34 -2.05
N HIS A 231 -4.10 7.02 -0.80
CA HIS A 231 -3.21 7.79 0.08
C HIS A 231 -3.68 9.25 0.24
N HIS A 232 -5.00 9.43 0.41
CA HIS A 232 -5.62 10.75 0.50
C HIS A 232 -5.11 11.55 1.69
N ALA A 233 -4.83 12.83 1.46
CA ALA A 233 -4.41 13.73 2.53
C ALA A 233 -5.37 13.69 3.73
N PRO A 234 -4.88 13.64 4.97
CA PRO A 234 -5.73 13.60 6.16
C PRO A 234 -6.57 14.88 6.34
N SER A 235 -6.20 15.97 5.68
CA SER A 235 -6.96 17.23 5.66
C SER A 235 -8.04 17.27 4.58
N ARG A 236 -8.06 16.33 3.62
CA ARG A 236 -8.98 16.33 2.47
C ARG A 236 -10.22 15.49 2.79
N ASN A 237 -11.31 16.17 3.11
CA ASN A 237 -12.57 15.52 3.50
C ASN A 237 -13.34 14.89 2.31
N ASP A 238 -14.45 14.24 2.62
CA ASP A 238 -15.30 13.55 1.63
C ASP A 238 -15.87 14.49 0.58
N GLU A 239 -16.24 15.72 0.95
CA GLU A 239 -16.78 16.71 0.02
C GLU A 239 -15.74 17.11 -1.02
N GLN A 240 -14.50 17.41 -0.58
CA GLN A 240 -13.39 17.75 -1.45
C GLN A 240 -13.01 16.59 -2.37
N LEU A 241 -12.95 15.35 -1.85
CA LEU A 241 -12.69 14.17 -2.69
C LEU A 241 -13.83 13.93 -3.70
N ASN A 242 -15.09 14.17 -3.32
CA ASN A 242 -16.22 14.09 -4.23
C ASN A 242 -16.14 15.12 -5.36
N GLU A 243 -15.75 16.35 -5.05
CA GLU A 243 -15.56 17.38 -6.05
C GLU A 243 -14.51 16.97 -7.09
N HIS A 244 -13.34 16.48 -6.65
CA HIS A 244 -12.32 15.96 -7.56
C HIS A 244 -12.82 14.75 -8.35
N SER A 245 -13.51 13.81 -7.70
CA SER A 245 -14.07 12.62 -8.36
C SER A 245 -15.09 12.98 -9.45
N ASN A 246 -15.96 13.95 -9.20
CA ASN A 246 -16.99 14.40 -10.15
C ASN A 246 -16.37 15.14 -11.36
N ASN A 247 -15.18 15.70 -11.21
CA ASN A 247 -14.48 16.40 -12.27
C ASN A 247 -13.60 15.48 -13.13
N LEU A 248 -13.53 14.18 -12.81
CA LEU A 248 -12.82 13.21 -13.65
C LEU A 248 -13.45 13.10 -15.04
N THR A 249 -12.62 13.15 -16.07
CA THR A 249 -13.05 13.06 -17.48
C THR A 249 -12.90 11.66 -18.06
N SER A 250 -12.38 10.71 -17.26
CA SER A 250 -12.09 9.35 -17.70
C SER A 250 -12.62 8.33 -16.70
N ASP A 251 -13.44 7.39 -17.17
CA ASP A 251 -14.00 6.29 -16.37
C ASP A 251 -12.93 5.31 -15.84
N LYS A 252 -11.71 5.36 -16.37
CA LYS A 252 -10.61 4.53 -15.88
C LYS A 252 -10.00 5.01 -14.57
N VAL A 253 -10.24 6.26 -14.17
CA VAL A 253 -9.70 6.87 -12.95
C VAL A 253 -10.77 6.88 -11.88
N PHE A 254 -10.44 6.41 -10.69
CA PHE A 254 -11.36 6.45 -9.55
C PHE A 254 -10.59 6.73 -8.24
N PHE A 255 -11.30 7.29 -7.27
CA PHE A 255 -10.77 7.46 -5.92
C PHE A 255 -11.07 6.20 -5.11
N ALA A 256 -10.04 5.57 -4.57
CA ALA A 256 -10.20 4.44 -3.68
C ALA A 256 -10.88 4.86 -2.38
N TYR A 257 -11.67 3.98 -1.82
CA TYR A 257 -12.29 4.16 -0.50
C TYR A 257 -12.18 2.89 0.32
N GLN A 258 -12.23 3.03 1.64
CA GLN A 258 -12.12 1.91 2.56
C GLN A 258 -13.25 0.90 2.34
N GLY A 259 -12.88 -0.36 2.14
CA GLY A 259 -13.81 -1.46 1.82
C GLY A 259 -14.08 -1.66 0.31
N LEU A 260 -13.52 -0.82 -0.57
CA LEU A 260 -13.62 -1.04 -2.02
C LEU A 260 -12.87 -2.32 -2.40
N SER A 261 -13.53 -3.17 -3.18
CA SER A 261 -12.92 -4.29 -3.92
C SER A 261 -13.00 -4.03 -5.42
N HIS A 262 -11.87 -4.04 -6.09
CA HIS A 262 -11.73 -3.85 -7.53
C HIS A 262 -11.18 -5.12 -8.18
N SER A 263 -11.97 -5.75 -9.04
CA SER A 263 -11.56 -6.98 -9.75
C SER A 263 -10.71 -6.64 -10.98
N VAL A 264 -9.59 -7.35 -11.14
CA VAL A 264 -8.60 -7.18 -12.20
C VAL A 264 -8.57 -8.41 -13.11
#